data_06b2bc8a1fe13bf4239af270750f6536
#
_entry.id   06b2bc8a1fe13bf4239af270750f6536
#
_cell.length_a   1.000
_cell.length_b   1.000
_cell.length_c   1.000
_cell.angle_alpha   90.00
_cell.angle_beta   90.00
_cell.angle_gamma   90.00
#
_symmetry.space_group_name_H-M   'P 1'
#
loop_
_entity.id
_entity.type
_entity.pdbx_description
1 polymer ?
#
loop_
_entity_poly.entity_id
_entity_poly.type
_entity_poly.pdbx_seq_one_letter_code
_entity_poly.pdbx_strand_id
1 'polypeptide(L)'
;MTLGFLCAAAADYIGYFLFKNRHSTAQELKVLRVKNWKIILIVIFEIISLILYFKEIKRLAILDGYVPGANLLWHYRNITSLQAKASVNGFVSLLIKTIDAFCYVFTFAFIQNLLSKKVKLKEYILFIVPIILFAVKVLMGSNRLELLKWT
;
A
#
# COMPACT_ATOMS: atom_id res chain seq x y z
N MET A 1 24.78 -1.29 -4.78
CA MET A 1 24.33 -0.89 -3.43
C MET A 1 24.71 0.55 -3.02
N THR A 2 25.73 1.16 -3.58
CA THR A 2 26.23 2.50 -3.19
C THR A 2 25.35 3.68 -3.63
N LEU A 3 24.65 3.60 -4.76
CA LEU A 3 23.87 4.71 -5.30
C LEU A 3 22.60 5.01 -4.46
N GLY A 4 21.93 3.98 -3.96
CA GLY A 4 20.74 4.15 -3.12
C GLY A 4 21.07 4.80 -1.77
N PHE A 5 22.21 4.46 -1.19
CA PHE A 5 22.67 5.06 0.07
C PHE A 5 23.03 6.54 -0.10
N LEU A 6 23.66 6.88 -1.23
CA LEU A 6 23.97 8.29 -1.56
C LEU A 6 22.72 9.14 -1.78
N CYS A 7 21.69 8.57 -2.44
CA CYS A 7 20.41 9.27 -2.62
C CYS A 7 19.66 9.46 -1.29
N ALA A 8 19.69 8.48 -0.39
CA ALA A 8 19.08 8.60 0.93
C ALA A 8 19.81 9.63 1.80
N ALA A 9 21.14 9.59 1.83
CA ALA A 9 21.95 10.56 2.56
C ALA A 9 21.81 11.99 2.00
N ALA A 10 21.70 12.14 0.67
CA ALA A 10 21.43 13.43 0.04
C ALA A 10 20.03 13.95 0.39
N ALA A 11 19.01 13.09 0.41
CA ALA A 11 17.65 13.47 0.80
C ALA A 11 17.58 13.89 2.28
N ASP A 12 18.26 13.18 3.16
CA ASP A 12 18.37 13.53 4.60
C ASP A 12 19.11 14.87 4.79
N TYR A 13 20.19 15.09 4.05
CA TYR A 13 20.96 16.34 4.13
C TYR A 13 20.15 17.52 3.60
N ILE A 14 19.46 17.36 2.47
CA ILE A 14 18.57 18.38 1.90
C ILE A 14 17.40 18.64 2.85
N GLY A 15 16.82 17.60 3.42
CA GLY A 15 15.77 17.69 4.44
C GLY A 15 16.26 18.48 5.64
N TYR A 16 17.42 18.12 6.21
CA TYR A 16 18.02 18.85 7.32
C TYR A 16 18.28 20.33 7.01
N PHE A 17 18.80 20.63 5.82
CA PHE A 17 19.09 22.01 5.40
C PHE A 17 17.83 22.84 5.21
N LEU A 18 16.78 22.25 4.60
CA LEU A 18 15.49 22.92 4.39
C LEU A 18 14.73 23.15 5.70
N PHE A 19 14.87 22.27 6.68
CA PHE A 19 14.17 22.34 7.97
C PHE A 19 14.96 23.09 9.04
N LYS A 20 16.31 23.20 8.93
CA LYS A 20 17.16 23.91 9.90
C LYS A 20 16.87 25.41 9.98
N ASN A 21 16.45 26.04 8.88
CA ASN A 21 16.12 27.47 8.84
C ASN A 21 14.65 27.79 9.15
N ARG A 22 13.81 26.77 9.39
CA ARG A 22 12.47 26.95 9.94
C ARG A 22 12.50 26.91 11.46
N HIS A 23 13.25 27.84 12.09
CA HIS A 23 12.96 28.18 13.48
C HIS A 23 11.52 28.70 13.57
N SER A 24 10.66 27.83 14.04
CA SER A 24 9.52 28.07 14.91
C SER A 24 8.61 29.25 14.54
N THR A 25 7.79 29.03 13.60
CA THR A 25 6.38 29.04 13.97
C THR A 25 5.98 27.58 13.94
N ALA A 26 5.61 27.02 15.08
CA ALA A 26 4.97 25.71 15.15
C ALA A 26 3.69 25.86 14.32
N GLN A 27 3.82 25.63 13.03
CA GLN A 27 2.69 25.64 12.11
C GLN A 27 1.84 24.49 12.63
N GLU A 28 0.78 24.84 13.37
CA GLU A 28 -0.16 23.86 13.90
C GLU A 28 -0.51 22.95 12.74
N LEU A 29 -0.05 21.69 12.80
CA LEU A 29 -0.32 20.70 11.79
C LEU A 29 -1.83 20.65 11.60
N LYS A 30 -2.29 21.11 10.45
CA LYS A 30 -3.72 21.16 10.15
C LYS A 30 -4.26 19.73 10.11
N VAL A 31 -5.22 19.45 10.98
CA VAL A 31 -5.90 18.15 11.03
C VAL A 31 -6.56 17.87 9.69
N LEU A 32 -6.22 16.74 9.08
CA LEU A 32 -6.85 16.27 7.85
C LEU A 32 -8.17 15.59 8.21
N ARG A 33 -9.27 16.29 8.01
CA ARG A 33 -10.62 15.75 8.20
C ARG A 33 -11.19 15.31 6.87
N VAL A 34 -11.37 14.01 6.71
CA VAL A 34 -12.08 13.42 5.59
C VAL A 34 -13.45 12.94 6.07
N LYS A 35 -14.52 13.21 5.33
CA LYS A 35 -15.86 12.73 5.67
C LYS A 35 -15.87 11.20 5.66
N ASN A 36 -16.37 10.57 6.72
CA ASN A 36 -16.36 9.11 6.91
C ASN A 36 -16.98 8.34 5.72
N TRP A 37 -18.04 8.85 5.09
CA TRP A 37 -18.65 8.20 3.96
C TRP A 37 -17.71 8.05 2.75
N LYS A 38 -16.78 9.02 2.54
CA LYS A 38 -15.77 8.93 1.47
C LYS A 38 -14.77 7.80 1.74
N ILE A 39 -14.36 7.63 2.99
CA ILE A 39 -13.46 6.55 3.39
C ILE A 39 -14.16 5.21 3.20
N ILE A 40 -15.43 5.12 3.59
CA ILE A 40 -16.23 3.90 3.41
C ILE A 40 -16.35 3.53 1.93
N LEU A 41 -16.58 4.49 1.03
CA LEU A 41 -16.61 4.24 -0.41
C LEU A 41 -15.27 3.71 -0.93
N ILE A 42 -14.16 4.26 -0.47
CA ILE A 42 -12.81 3.80 -0.85
C ILE A 42 -12.59 2.38 -0.34
N VAL A 43 -12.94 2.08 0.91
CA VAL A 43 -12.84 0.74 1.48
C VAL A 43 -13.67 -0.28 0.69
N ILE A 44 -14.89 0.06 0.30
CA ILE A 44 -15.74 -0.80 -0.55
C ILE A 44 -15.05 -1.05 -1.89
N PHE A 45 -14.52 -0.01 -2.52
CA PHE A 45 -13.79 -0.12 -3.77
C PHE A 45 -12.55 -1.02 -3.64
N GLU A 46 -11.78 -0.88 -2.56
CA GLU A 46 -10.61 -1.72 -2.28
C GLU A 46 -10.99 -3.19 -2.08
N ILE A 47 -12.09 -3.46 -1.35
CA ILE A 47 -12.59 -4.84 -1.16
C ILE A 47 -12.98 -5.46 -2.50
N ILE A 48 -13.72 -4.75 -3.34
CA ILE A 48 -14.09 -5.22 -4.69
C ILE A 48 -12.84 -5.52 -5.52
N SER A 49 -11.86 -4.61 -5.47
CA SER A 49 -10.60 -4.77 -6.19
C SER A 49 -9.79 -5.99 -5.72
N LEU A 50 -9.78 -6.26 -4.41
CA LEU A 50 -9.14 -7.45 -3.84
C LEU A 50 -9.86 -8.75 -4.26
N ILE A 51 -11.17 -8.75 -4.33
CA ILE A 51 -11.94 -9.92 -4.82
C ILE A 51 -11.60 -10.20 -6.29
N LEU A 52 -11.54 -9.17 -7.12
CA LEU A 52 -11.16 -9.32 -8.53
C LEU A 52 -9.71 -9.81 -8.66
N TYR A 53 -8.82 -9.29 -7.84
CA TYR A 53 -7.43 -9.74 -7.79
C TYR A 53 -7.31 -11.20 -7.38
N PHE A 54 -8.06 -11.64 -6.36
CA PHE A 54 -8.07 -13.04 -5.95
C PHE A 54 -8.59 -13.98 -7.06
N LYS A 55 -9.64 -13.57 -7.78
CA LYS A 55 -10.12 -14.32 -8.95
C LYS A 55 -9.05 -14.42 -10.04
N GLU A 56 -8.29 -13.36 -10.26
CA GLU A 56 -7.20 -13.35 -11.24
C GLU A 56 -6.03 -14.23 -10.81
N ILE A 57 -5.65 -14.21 -9.52
CA ILE A 57 -4.66 -15.14 -8.94
C ILE A 57 -5.09 -16.58 -9.20
N LYS A 58 -6.35 -16.91 -8.92
CA LYS A 58 -6.88 -18.26 -9.14
C LYS A 58 -6.86 -18.65 -10.61
N ARG A 59 -7.24 -17.75 -11.52
CA ARG A 59 -7.20 -17.97 -12.97
C ARG A 59 -5.78 -18.29 -13.44
N LEU A 60 -4.79 -17.50 -13.01
CA LEU A 60 -3.39 -17.70 -13.38
C LEU A 60 -2.80 -18.97 -12.77
N ALA A 61 -3.15 -19.30 -11.53
CA ALA A 61 -2.71 -20.54 -10.90
C ALA A 61 -3.24 -21.77 -11.63
N ILE A 62 -4.49 -21.76 -12.10
CA ILE A 62 -5.07 -22.85 -12.89
C ILE A 62 -4.29 -23.04 -14.20
N LEU A 63 -3.82 -21.98 -14.84
CA LEU A 63 -2.98 -22.08 -16.04
C LEU A 63 -1.63 -22.73 -15.76
N ASP A 64 -1.13 -22.69 -14.51
CA ASP A 64 0.08 -23.39 -14.06
C ASP A 64 -0.20 -24.81 -13.54
N GLY A 65 -1.41 -25.34 -13.73
CA GLY A 65 -1.77 -26.70 -13.29
C GLY A 65 -2.21 -26.80 -11.82
N TYR A 66 -2.68 -25.70 -11.22
CA TYR A 66 -3.22 -25.73 -9.86
C TYR A 66 -4.41 -26.69 -9.74
N VAL A 67 -4.34 -27.58 -8.74
CA VAL A 67 -5.42 -28.50 -8.36
C VAL A 67 -5.89 -28.15 -6.93
N PRO A 68 -7.19 -28.26 -6.62
CA PRO A 68 -7.69 -28.03 -5.26
C PRO A 68 -6.92 -28.86 -4.21
N GLY A 69 -6.40 -28.17 -3.18
CA GLY A 69 -5.52 -28.77 -2.15
C GLY A 69 -4.03 -28.45 -2.31
N ALA A 70 -3.60 -27.98 -3.49
CA ALA A 70 -2.24 -27.48 -3.69
C ALA A 70 -2.07 -26.03 -3.21
N ASN A 71 -0.83 -25.54 -3.17
CA ASN A 71 -0.55 -24.15 -2.77
C ASN A 71 -0.85 -23.19 -3.92
N LEU A 72 -2.00 -22.51 -3.86
CA LEU A 72 -2.48 -21.56 -4.86
C LEU A 72 -1.45 -20.45 -5.16
N LEU A 73 -0.87 -19.85 -4.11
CA LEU A 73 0.05 -18.73 -4.25
C LEU A 73 1.39 -19.16 -4.86
N TRP A 74 1.80 -20.40 -4.63
CA TRP A 74 3.00 -20.94 -5.26
C TRP A 74 2.82 -21.06 -6.78
N HIS A 75 1.70 -21.61 -7.25
CA HIS A 75 1.38 -21.73 -8.68
C HIS A 75 1.25 -20.37 -9.34
N TYR A 76 0.57 -19.41 -8.69
CA TYR A 76 0.48 -18.04 -9.17
C TYR A 76 1.87 -17.41 -9.35
N ARG A 77 2.74 -17.54 -8.35
CA ARG A 77 4.11 -17.02 -8.41
C ARG A 77 4.95 -17.72 -9.46
N ASN A 78 4.79 -19.03 -9.62
CA ASN A 78 5.52 -19.81 -10.62
C ASN A 78 5.26 -19.27 -12.02
N ILE A 79 4.00 -19.09 -12.41
CA ILE A 79 3.64 -18.65 -13.75
C ILE A 79 3.95 -17.17 -14.01
N THR A 80 3.81 -16.30 -12.99
CA THR A 80 3.96 -14.85 -13.17
C THR A 80 5.39 -14.36 -12.98
N SER A 81 6.15 -14.91 -12.05
CA SER A 81 7.46 -14.41 -11.66
C SER A 81 8.61 -15.33 -12.07
N LEU A 82 8.46 -16.65 -11.92
CA LEU A 82 9.55 -17.59 -12.20
C LEU A 82 9.58 -17.96 -13.67
N GLN A 83 8.44 -18.28 -14.26
CA GLN A 83 8.36 -18.65 -15.69
C GLN A 83 8.05 -17.47 -16.60
N ALA A 84 7.48 -16.38 -16.07
CA ALA A 84 7.04 -15.19 -16.81
C ALA A 84 6.15 -15.49 -18.03
N LYS A 85 5.40 -16.63 -17.98
CA LYS A 85 4.54 -17.10 -19.07
C LYS A 85 3.21 -16.37 -19.17
N ALA A 86 2.74 -15.81 -18.07
CA ALA A 86 1.49 -15.06 -18.03
C ALA A 86 1.59 -13.87 -17.10
N SER A 87 0.86 -12.81 -17.42
CA SER A 87 0.78 -11.60 -16.62
C SER A 87 -0.65 -11.37 -16.13
N VAL A 88 -0.76 -10.61 -15.03
CA VAL A 88 -2.04 -10.14 -14.51
C VAL A 88 -2.74 -9.27 -15.57
N ASN A 89 -4.05 -9.42 -15.70
CA ASN A 89 -4.85 -8.59 -16.59
C ASN A 89 -4.59 -7.09 -16.31
N GLY A 90 -4.41 -6.29 -17.38
CA GLY A 90 -4.08 -4.87 -17.26
C GLY A 90 -5.08 -4.06 -16.42
N PHE A 91 -6.38 -4.35 -16.52
CA PHE A 91 -7.39 -3.71 -15.69
C PHE A 91 -7.21 -4.05 -14.20
N VAL A 92 -7.01 -5.33 -13.87
CA VAL A 92 -6.76 -5.76 -12.48
C VAL A 92 -5.46 -5.16 -11.96
N SER A 93 -4.42 -5.08 -12.79
CA SER A 93 -3.15 -4.43 -12.45
C SER A 93 -3.34 -2.95 -12.10
N LEU A 94 -4.20 -2.24 -12.82
CA LEU A 94 -4.54 -0.85 -12.54
C LEU A 94 -5.28 -0.71 -11.20
N LEU A 95 -6.25 -1.59 -10.92
CA LEU A 95 -6.94 -1.60 -9.63
C LEU A 95 -5.98 -1.82 -8.46
N ILE A 96 -5.02 -2.74 -8.60
CA ILE A 96 -4.00 -3.01 -7.58
C ILE A 96 -3.14 -1.77 -7.31
N LYS A 97 -2.68 -1.08 -8.37
CA LYS A 97 -1.91 0.17 -8.23
C LYS A 97 -2.71 1.27 -7.55
N THR A 98 -4.03 1.29 -7.74
CA THR A 98 -4.92 2.25 -7.05
C THR A 98 -4.98 1.97 -5.55
N ILE A 99 -5.02 0.69 -5.13
CA ILE A 99 -4.91 0.30 -3.70
C ILE A 99 -3.59 0.79 -3.12
N ASP A 100 -2.47 0.65 -3.85
CA ASP A 100 -1.16 1.14 -3.41
C ASP A 100 -1.18 2.65 -3.18
N ALA A 101 -1.76 3.40 -4.12
CA ALA A 101 -1.90 4.85 -4.00
C ALA A 101 -2.74 5.26 -2.78
N PHE A 102 -3.86 4.60 -2.52
CA PHE A 102 -4.67 4.85 -1.34
C PHE A 102 -3.92 4.55 -0.05
N CYS A 103 -3.17 3.45 0.02
CA CYS A 103 -2.35 3.13 1.18
C CYS A 103 -1.38 4.29 1.51
N TYR A 104 -0.67 4.85 0.54
CA TYR A 104 0.23 5.99 0.77
C TYR A 104 -0.51 7.21 1.30
N VAL A 105 -1.63 7.57 0.69
CA VAL A 105 -2.43 8.74 1.09
C VAL A 105 -2.97 8.57 2.51
N PHE A 106 -3.52 7.40 2.84
CA PHE A 106 -4.08 7.14 4.16
C PHE A 106 -3.02 7.00 5.24
N THR A 107 -1.85 6.43 4.93
CA THR A 107 -0.71 6.38 5.84
C THR A 107 -0.22 7.80 6.17
N PHE A 108 -0.07 8.65 5.16
CA PHE A 108 0.31 10.05 5.37
C PHE A 108 -0.72 10.79 6.23
N ALA A 109 -2.00 10.67 5.90
CA ALA A 109 -3.09 11.32 6.64
C ALA A 109 -3.15 10.81 8.10
N PHE A 110 -2.94 9.51 8.33
CA PHE A 110 -2.89 8.90 9.65
C PHE A 110 -1.74 9.47 10.49
N ILE A 111 -0.52 9.49 9.95
CA ILE A 111 0.66 10.01 10.63
C ILE A 111 0.47 11.51 10.94
N GLN A 112 0.00 12.30 9.99
CA GLN A 112 -0.24 13.73 10.20
C GLN A 112 -1.27 13.96 11.31
N ASN A 113 -2.36 13.21 11.36
CA ASN A 113 -3.38 13.31 12.39
C ASN A 113 -2.86 12.83 13.75
N LEU A 114 -2.02 11.80 13.78
CA LEU A 114 -1.37 11.30 15.01
C LEU A 114 -0.46 12.37 15.62
N LEU A 115 0.30 13.09 14.81
CA LEU A 115 1.20 14.16 15.27
C LEU A 115 0.45 15.42 15.70
N SER A 116 -0.77 15.62 15.25
CA SER A 116 -1.58 16.83 15.48
C SER A 116 -2.16 16.94 16.89
N LYS A 117 -1.88 16.08 17.87
CA LYS A 117 -2.31 16.08 19.29
C LYS A 117 -3.76 16.54 19.60
N LYS A 118 -4.49 17.10 18.63
CA LYS A 118 -5.84 17.68 18.76
C LYS A 118 -6.96 16.72 18.34
N VAL A 119 -6.63 15.52 17.87
CA VAL A 119 -7.60 14.58 17.28
C VAL A 119 -7.83 13.40 18.23
N LYS A 120 -9.10 13.07 18.46
CA LYS A 120 -9.45 11.86 19.23
C LYS A 120 -9.13 10.61 18.38
N LEU A 121 -8.59 9.58 19.02
CA LEU A 121 -8.18 8.32 18.38
C LEU A 121 -9.29 7.72 17.51
N LYS A 122 -10.54 7.86 17.91
CA LYS A 122 -11.71 7.38 17.15
C LYS A 122 -11.90 8.04 15.77
N GLU A 123 -11.39 9.25 15.58
CA GLU A 123 -11.59 10.01 14.33
C GLU A 123 -10.66 9.55 13.21
N TYR A 124 -9.48 8.99 13.55
CA TYR A 124 -8.51 8.54 12.57
C TYR A 124 -8.29 7.02 12.52
N ILE A 125 -8.94 6.26 13.40
CA ILE A 125 -8.85 4.80 13.37
C ILE A 125 -9.38 4.23 12.04
N LEU A 126 -10.31 4.94 11.41
CA LEU A 126 -10.88 4.56 10.12
C LEU A 126 -9.85 4.63 8.98
N PHE A 127 -8.80 5.46 9.11
CA PHE A 127 -7.71 5.52 8.14
C PHE A 127 -6.82 4.27 8.13
N ILE A 128 -6.86 3.46 9.20
CA ILE A 128 -6.09 2.22 9.30
C ILE A 128 -6.68 1.13 8.38
N VAL A 129 -7.98 1.17 8.10
CA VAL A 129 -8.64 0.13 7.31
C VAL A 129 -8.05 -0.04 5.90
N PRO A 130 -7.87 1.03 5.08
CA PRO A 130 -7.17 0.92 3.80
C PRO A 130 -5.74 0.38 3.92
N ILE A 131 -5.02 0.73 4.99
CA ILE A 131 -3.66 0.24 5.23
C ILE A 131 -3.67 -1.28 5.49
N ILE A 132 -4.65 -1.78 6.25
CA ILE A 132 -4.82 -3.22 6.49
C ILE A 132 -5.17 -3.94 5.17
N LEU A 133 -6.06 -3.39 4.35
CA LEU A 133 -6.43 -3.97 3.06
C LEU A 133 -5.24 -4.04 2.10
N PHE A 134 -4.37 -3.03 2.12
CA PHE A 134 -3.10 -3.09 1.40
C PHE A 134 -2.21 -4.24 1.90
N ALA A 135 -2.08 -4.44 3.22
CA ALA A 135 -1.31 -5.56 3.76
C ALA A 135 -1.88 -6.92 3.30
N VAL A 136 -3.22 -7.06 3.27
CA VAL A 136 -3.88 -8.26 2.70
C VAL A 136 -3.50 -8.45 1.23
N LYS A 137 -3.54 -7.38 0.41
CA LYS A 137 -3.11 -7.40 -1.01
C LYS A 137 -1.67 -7.91 -1.16
N VAL A 138 -0.76 -7.42 -0.33
CA VAL A 138 0.66 -7.82 -0.37
C VAL A 138 0.81 -9.30 -0.04
N LEU A 139 0.12 -9.79 0.99
CA LEU A 139 0.12 -11.20 1.36
C LEU A 139 -0.44 -12.08 0.22
N MET A 140 -1.52 -11.66 -0.43
CA MET A 140 -2.09 -12.39 -1.57
C MET A 140 -1.14 -12.44 -2.78
N GLY A 141 -0.37 -11.37 -3.02
CA GLY A 141 0.61 -11.31 -4.10
C GLY A 141 1.86 -12.15 -3.87
N SER A 142 2.04 -12.72 -2.67
CA SER A 142 3.30 -13.40 -2.26
C SER A 142 4.56 -12.53 -2.42
N ASN A 143 4.41 -11.23 -2.48
CA ASN A 143 5.49 -10.31 -2.81
C ASN A 143 6.22 -9.86 -1.54
N ARG A 144 7.02 -10.76 -0.95
CA ARG A 144 7.80 -10.48 0.27
C ARG A 144 8.68 -9.24 0.15
N LEU A 145 9.11 -8.88 -1.06
CA LEU A 145 9.95 -7.70 -1.31
C LEU A 145 9.19 -6.37 -1.13
N GLU A 146 7.88 -6.34 -1.34
CA GLU A 146 7.09 -5.12 -1.09
C GLU A 146 6.93 -4.83 0.41
N LEU A 147 6.84 -5.86 1.25
CA LEU A 147 6.84 -5.67 2.71
C LEU A 147 8.16 -5.10 3.23
N LEU A 148 9.30 -5.52 2.63
CA LEU A 148 10.64 -5.03 3.02
C LEU A 148 10.92 -3.58 2.60
N LYS A 149 10.12 -3.00 1.70
CA LYS A 149 10.26 -1.58 1.33
C LYS A 149 9.70 -0.62 2.39
N TRP A 150 8.97 -1.14 3.37
CA TRP A 150 8.29 -0.36 4.42
C TRP A 150 8.96 -0.47 5.78
N THR A 151 9.97 -1.32 5.92
CA THR A 151 10.86 -1.43 7.09
C THR A 151 12.17 -0.70 6.85
#